data_4d85bb91f8816b85962d7d61c1665809
#
_entry.id   4d85bb91f8816b85962d7d61c1665809
#
_cell.length_a   1.000
_cell.length_b   1.000
_cell.length_c   1.000
_cell.angle_alpha   90.00
_cell.angle_beta   90.00
_cell.angle_gamma   90.00
#
_symmetry.space_group_name_H-M   'P 1'
#
loop_
_entity.id
_entity.type
_entity.pdbx_description
1 polymer ?
#
loop_
_entity_poly.entity_id
_entity_poly.type
_entity_poly.pdbx_seq_one_letter_code
_entity_poly.pdbx_strand_id
1 'polypeptide(L)'
;MAEREDLLVEIRPDDPRPIYVQIMDEVRRAVALGDLEGDDPLPSVRDLAGDLRVNPNTVSQAYRALDDDGLVYVRRGRGTFVAPDAVPEEQRSALARDVAGRALRDARRHGLGADELIRAIRRRAGEGDGASSGTDGRGKDGSEEPREEMRT
;
A
#
# COMPACT_ATOMS: atom_id res chain seq x y z
N MET A 1 0.97 18.06 -2.03
CA MET A 1 0.28 17.17 -1.08
C MET A 1 -0.94 16.61 -1.78
N ALA A 2 -0.94 15.34 -2.10
CA ALA A 2 -2.16 14.69 -2.51
C ALA A 2 -3.04 14.57 -1.27
N GLU A 3 -4.11 15.34 -1.21
CA GLU A 3 -5.20 15.07 -0.29
C GLU A 3 -5.73 13.69 -0.67
N ARG A 4 -5.46 12.71 0.19
CA ARG A 4 -6.14 11.43 0.09
C ARG A 4 -7.59 11.73 0.42
N GLU A 5 -8.45 11.52 -0.55
CA GLU A 5 -9.86 11.44 -0.26
C GLU A 5 -10.00 10.36 0.81
N ASP A 6 -10.43 10.77 1.99
CA ASP A 6 -10.69 9.86 3.09
C ASP A 6 -11.63 8.78 2.58
N LEU A 7 -11.31 7.53 2.90
CA LEU A 7 -12.19 6.41 2.56
C LEU A 7 -13.58 6.71 3.13
N LEU A 8 -14.50 7.10 2.26
CA LEU A 8 -15.89 7.36 2.64
C LEU A 8 -16.59 6.02 2.83
N VAL A 9 -16.60 5.56 4.06
CA VAL A 9 -17.41 4.42 4.48
C VAL A 9 -18.77 4.95 4.92
N GLU A 10 -19.81 4.60 4.18
CA GLU A 10 -21.19 4.90 4.56
C GLU A 10 -21.83 3.71 5.25
N ILE A 11 -22.22 3.91 6.50
CA ILE A 11 -23.04 2.94 7.23
C ILE A 11 -24.51 3.26 6.98
N ARG A 12 -25.24 2.26 6.50
CA ARG A 12 -26.69 2.38 6.28
C ARG A 12 -27.44 1.90 7.53
N PRO A 13 -28.17 2.79 8.21
CA PRO A 13 -28.91 2.42 9.42
C PRO A 13 -30.03 1.39 9.19
N ASP A 14 -30.59 1.37 7.99
CA ASP A 14 -31.66 0.49 7.54
C ASP A 14 -31.18 -0.85 6.96
N ASP A 15 -29.85 -1.06 6.85
CA ASP A 15 -29.29 -2.34 6.45
C ASP A 15 -29.30 -3.31 7.65
N PRO A 16 -29.98 -4.47 7.54
CA PRO A 16 -30.09 -5.43 8.65
C PRO A 16 -28.77 -6.16 8.94
N ARG A 17 -27.76 -6.01 8.09
CA ARG A 17 -26.47 -6.68 8.26
C ARG A 17 -25.63 -6.02 9.36
N PRO A 18 -24.79 -6.78 10.07
CA PRO A 18 -23.89 -6.22 11.06
C PRO A 18 -23.02 -5.08 10.50
N ILE A 19 -22.71 -4.09 11.33
CA ILE A 19 -21.90 -2.93 10.92
C ILE A 19 -20.54 -3.36 10.36
N TYR A 20 -19.88 -4.35 10.96
CA TYR A 20 -18.58 -4.79 10.46
C TYR A 20 -18.65 -5.36 9.04
N VAL A 21 -19.74 -5.99 8.65
CA VAL A 21 -19.99 -6.47 7.28
C VAL A 21 -20.14 -5.30 6.32
N GLN A 22 -20.85 -4.26 6.70
CA GLN A 22 -20.99 -3.05 5.90
C GLN A 22 -19.62 -2.37 5.68
N ILE A 23 -18.78 -2.29 6.72
CA ILE A 23 -17.40 -1.77 6.60
C ILE A 23 -16.59 -2.60 5.60
N MET A 24 -16.67 -3.92 5.70
CA MET A 24 -15.98 -4.82 4.78
C MET A 24 -16.42 -4.61 3.33
N ASP A 25 -17.72 -4.47 3.09
CA ASP A 25 -18.27 -4.26 1.75
C ASP A 25 -17.81 -2.92 1.15
N GLU A 26 -17.75 -1.87 1.95
CA GLU A 26 -17.26 -0.56 1.49
C GLU A 26 -15.76 -0.59 1.14
N VAL A 27 -14.94 -1.27 1.92
CA VAL A 27 -13.52 -1.47 1.58
C VAL A 27 -13.38 -2.29 0.29
N ARG A 28 -14.12 -3.39 0.16
CA ARG A 28 -14.13 -4.21 -1.07
C ARG A 28 -14.54 -3.39 -2.28
N ARG A 29 -15.56 -2.57 -2.13
CA ARG A 29 -16.06 -1.69 -3.18
C ARG A 29 -15.01 -0.66 -3.59
N ALA A 30 -14.36 -0.01 -2.65
CA ALA A 30 -13.31 0.97 -2.92
C ALA A 30 -12.12 0.34 -3.67
N VAL A 31 -11.75 -0.89 -3.31
CA VAL A 31 -10.72 -1.67 -4.02
C VAL A 31 -11.19 -2.02 -5.44
N ALA A 32 -12.42 -2.48 -5.59
CA ALA A 32 -12.98 -2.87 -6.89
C ALA A 32 -13.13 -1.68 -7.85
N LEU A 33 -13.45 -0.49 -7.33
CA LEU A 33 -13.58 0.74 -8.11
C LEU A 33 -12.24 1.44 -8.38
N GLY A 34 -11.15 0.99 -7.77
CA GLY A 34 -9.83 1.59 -7.90
C GLY A 34 -9.60 2.83 -7.01
N ASP A 35 -10.51 3.14 -6.09
CA ASP A 35 -10.34 4.21 -5.09
C ASP A 35 -9.26 3.84 -4.07
N LEU A 36 -9.12 2.56 -3.78
CA LEU A 36 -8.02 1.97 -3.04
C LEU A 36 -7.20 1.04 -3.93
N GLU A 37 -5.92 1.29 -3.99
CA GLU A 37 -4.95 0.47 -4.72
C GLU A 37 -4.15 -0.43 -3.77
N GLY A 38 -3.47 -1.42 -4.31
CA GLY A 38 -2.55 -2.26 -3.54
C GLY A 38 -1.52 -1.41 -2.79
N ASP A 39 -1.23 -1.79 -1.56
CA ASP A 39 -0.34 -1.09 -0.61
C ASP A 39 -0.85 0.28 -0.11
N ASP A 40 -2.06 0.69 -0.47
CA ASP A 40 -2.67 1.88 0.12
C ASP A 40 -3.02 1.64 1.59
N PRO A 41 -2.75 2.62 2.46
CA PRO A 41 -3.11 2.51 3.87
C PRO A 41 -4.61 2.69 4.06
N LEU A 42 -5.19 1.88 4.93
CA LEU A 42 -6.52 2.11 5.48
C LEU A 42 -6.43 3.06 6.69
N PRO A 43 -7.54 3.76 7.01
CA PRO A 43 -7.62 4.54 8.24
C PRO A 43 -7.30 3.66 9.46
N SER A 44 -6.73 4.23 10.51
CA SER A 44 -6.55 3.51 11.76
C SER A 44 -7.92 3.08 12.32
N VAL A 45 -7.92 2.00 13.10
CA VAL A 45 -9.16 1.52 13.76
C VAL A 45 -9.82 2.64 14.56
N ARG A 46 -9.00 3.43 15.28
CA ARG A 46 -9.50 4.55 16.10
C ARG A 46 -10.11 5.64 15.24
N ASP A 47 -9.45 6.03 14.16
CA ASP A 47 -9.92 7.11 13.28
C ASP A 47 -11.21 6.71 12.59
N LEU A 48 -11.26 5.53 12.01
CA LEU A 48 -12.47 5.05 11.34
C LEU A 48 -13.65 4.87 12.32
N ALA A 49 -13.39 4.33 13.51
CA ALA A 49 -14.41 4.20 14.55
C ALA A 49 -14.95 5.55 15.00
N GLY A 50 -14.09 6.56 15.11
CA GLY A 50 -14.47 7.94 15.43
C GLY A 50 -15.33 8.57 14.32
N ASP A 51 -14.92 8.44 13.08
CA ASP A 51 -15.63 8.98 11.91
C ASP A 51 -17.02 8.35 11.73
N LEU A 52 -17.10 7.05 11.93
CA LEU A 52 -18.37 6.29 11.82
C LEU A 52 -19.21 6.32 13.09
N ARG A 53 -18.67 6.79 14.20
CA ARG A 53 -19.30 6.76 15.53
C ARG A 53 -19.71 5.34 15.96
N VAL A 54 -18.84 4.40 15.74
CA VAL A 54 -19.02 2.99 16.12
C VAL A 54 -17.96 2.56 17.11
N ASN A 55 -18.18 1.41 17.74
CA ASN A 55 -17.20 0.83 18.65
C ASN A 55 -15.92 0.45 17.88
N PRO A 56 -14.72 0.79 18.38
CA PRO A 56 -13.46 0.38 17.78
C PRO A 56 -13.33 -1.12 17.57
N ASN A 57 -13.92 -1.94 18.43
CA ASN A 57 -13.94 -3.40 18.27
C ASN A 57 -14.67 -3.84 17.00
N THR A 58 -15.69 -3.10 16.59
CA THR A 58 -16.42 -3.38 15.34
C THR A 58 -15.54 -3.14 14.12
N VAL A 59 -14.76 -2.06 14.11
CA VAL A 59 -13.78 -1.79 13.05
C VAL A 59 -12.66 -2.83 13.06
N SER A 60 -12.16 -3.19 14.24
CA SER A 60 -11.14 -4.24 14.38
C SER A 60 -11.64 -5.59 13.85
N GLN A 61 -12.89 -5.92 14.09
CA GLN A 61 -13.53 -7.14 13.56
C GLN A 61 -13.59 -7.11 12.03
N ALA A 62 -13.99 -5.97 11.45
CA ALA A 62 -14.00 -5.81 10.00
C ALA A 62 -12.60 -5.98 9.39
N TYR A 63 -11.58 -5.34 9.97
CA TYR A 63 -10.22 -5.41 9.46
C TYR A 63 -9.61 -6.82 9.59
N ARG A 64 -9.89 -7.53 10.68
CA ARG A 64 -9.49 -8.94 10.83
C ARG A 64 -10.13 -9.84 9.78
N ALA A 65 -11.42 -9.65 9.51
CA ALA A 65 -12.11 -10.43 8.49
C ALA A 65 -11.58 -10.13 7.08
N LEU A 66 -11.24 -8.88 6.78
CA LEU A 66 -10.60 -8.50 5.52
C LEU A 66 -9.18 -9.07 5.38
N ASP A 67 -8.43 -9.15 6.47
CA ASP A 67 -7.12 -9.81 6.52
C ASP A 67 -7.24 -11.33 6.29
N ASP A 68 -8.20 -11.98 6.94
CA ASP A 68 -8.50 -13.40 6.73
C ASP A 68 -8.89 -13.71 5.28
N ASP A 69 -9.60 -12.78 4.62
CA ASP A 69 -9.98 -12.88 3.21
C ASP A 69 -8.84 -12.51 2.23
N GLY A 70 -7.69 -12.07 2.74
CA GLY A 70 -6.55 -11.69 1.92
C GLY A 70 -6.67 -10.33 1.21
N LEU A 71 -7.65 -9.51 1.59
CA LEU A 71 -7.86 -8.18 1.00
C LEU A 71 -6.91 -7.12 1.56
N VAL A 72 -6.54 -7.25 2.81
CA VAL A 72 -5.65 -6.35 3.52
C VAL A 72 -4.56 -7.12 4.25
N TYR A 73 -3.50 -6.43 4.65
CA TYR A 73 -2.46 -6.97 5.51
C TYR A 73 -2.09 -5.93 6.58
N VAL A 74 -1.59 -6.42 7.70
CA VAL A 74 -1.19 -5.59 8.83
C VAL A 74 0.33 -5.52 8.91
N ARG A 75 0.87 -4.31 9.03
CA ARG A 75 2.26 -4.08 9.42
C ARG A 75 2.30 -3.56 10.85
N ARG A 76 2.96 -4.30 11.74
CA ARG A 76 3.13 -3.89 13.13
C ARG A 76 3.72 -2.49 13.25
N GLY A 77 3.03 -1.61 14.01
CA GLY A 77 3.45 -0.24 14.26
C GLY A 77 3.25 0.71 13.07
N ARG A 78 2.74 0.23 11.94
CA ARG A 78 2.52 1.06 10.73
C ARG A 78 1.06 1.12 10.28
N GLY A 79 0.25 0.11 10.59
CA GLY A 79 -1.17 0.08 10.28
C GLY A 79 -1.59 -1.06 9.37
N THR A 80 -2.76 -0.89 8.76
CA THR A 80 -3.39 -1.83 7.85
C THR A 80 -3.36 -1.27 6.44
N PHE A 81 -3.01 -2.11 5.48
CA PHE A 81 -2.82 -1.75 4.08
C PHE A 81 -3.60 -2.69 3.17
N VAL A 82 -4.01 -2.18 2.02
CA VAL A 82 -4.62 -3.02 0.97
C VAL A 82 -3.58 -4.00 0.43
N ALA A 83 -3.94 -5.28 0.32
CA ALA A 83 -3.06 -6.29 -0.24
C ALA A 83 -2.74 -5.98 -1.72
N PRO A 84 -1.48 -6.17 -2.18
CA PRO A 84 -1.09 -5.87 -3.55
C PRO A 84 -1.87 -6.66 -4.60
N ASP A 85 -2.31 -7.87 -4.25
CA ASP A 85 -3.07 -8.80 -5.08
C ASP A 85 -4.58 -8.77 -4.82
N ALA A 86 -5.06 -7.83 -4.02
CA ALA A 86 -6.49 -7.66 -3.74
C ALA A 86 -7.29 -7.27 -4.99
N VAL A 87 -6.66 -6.59 -5.96
CA VAL A 87 -7.26 -6.22 -7.23
C VAL A 87 -7.04 -7.35 -8.23
N PRO A 88 -8.10 -7.88 -8.86
CA PRO A 88 -7.96 -8.91 -9.90
C PRO A 88 -7.02 -8.45 -11.03
N GLU A 89 -6.21 -9.37 -11.55
CA GLU A 89 -5.22 -9.08 -12.59
C GLU A 89 -5.83 -8.40 -13.82
N GLU A 90 -7.05 -8.78 -14.19
CA GLU A 90 -7.77 -8.16 -15.31
C GLU A 90 -8.05 -6.67 -15.06
N GLN A 91 -8.44 -6.30 -13.86
CA GLN A 91 -8.65 -4.90 -13.48
C GLN A 91 -7.34 -4.13 -13.40
N ARG A 92 -6.28 -4.75 -12.88
CA ARG A 92 -4.93 -4.15 -12.86
C ARG A 92 -4.42 -3.87 -14.27
N SER A 93 -4.58 -4.83 -15.16
CA SER A 93 -4.18 -4.70 -16.56
C SER A 93 -4.99 -3.63 -17.31
N ALA A 94 -6.28 -3.54 -17.06
CA ALA A 94 -7.14 -2.50 -17.62
C ALA A 94 -6.72 -1.10 -17.12
N LEU A 95 -6.51 -0.96 -15.81
CA LEU A 95 -6.05 0.28 -15.20
C LEU A 95 -4.68 0.70 -15.76
N ALA A 96 -3.74 -0.24 -15.86
CA ALA A 96 -2.42 0.02 -16.43
C ALA A 96 -2.50 0.52 -17.88
N ARG A 97 -3.37 -0.07 -18.69
CA ARG A 97 -3.60 0.39 -20.07
C ARG A 97 -4.17 1.80 -20.12
N ASP A 98 -5.13 2.12 -19.26
CA ASP A 98 -5.75 3.44 -19.20
C ASP A 98 -4.75 4.51 -18.74
N VAL A 99 -3.97 4.22 -17.72
CA VAL A 99 -2.91 5.14 -17.23
C VAL A 99 -1.85 5.36 -18.30
N ALA A 100 -1.37 4.29 -18.93
CA ALA A 100 -0.38 4.38 -19.99
C ALA A 100 -0.93 5.17 -21.20
N GLY A 101 -2.19 4.95 -21.57
CA GLY A 101 -2.84 5.68 -22.67
C GLY A 101 -2.93 7.18 -22.39
N ARG A 102 -3.29 7.58 -21.18
CA ARG A 102 -3.32 9.01 -20.77
C ARG A 102 -1.91 9.61 -20.79
N ALA A 103 -0.94 8.92 -20.20
CA ALA A 103 0.45 9.39 -20.18
C ALA A 103 1.04 9.57 -21.59
N LEU A 104 0.75 8.66 -22.52
CA LEU A 104 1.17 8.77 -23.91
C LEU A 104 0.52 9.94 -24.63
N ARG A 105 -0.76 10.19 -24.41
CA ARG A 105 -1.45 11.35 -25.01
C ARG A 105 -0.88 12.66 -24.49
N ASP A 106 -0.61 12.72 -23.21
CA ASP A 106 -0.03 13.91 -22.59
C ASP A 106 1.41 14.16 -23.07
N ALA A 107 2.24 13.12 -23.12
CA ALA A 107 3.59 13.19 -23.66
C ALA A 107 3.61 13.72 -25.11
N ARG A 108 2.71 13.24 -25.96
CA ARG A 108 2.59 13.68 -27.36
C ARG A 108 2.24 15.16 -27.46
N ARG A 109 1.39 15.68 -26.57
CA ARG A 109 1.07 17.13 -26.54
C ARG A 109 2.30 17.99 -26.27
N HIS A 110 3.27 17.44 -25.54
CA HIS A 110 4.54 18.11 -25.24
C HIS A 110 5.68 17.72 -26.19
N GLY A 111 5.39 17.03 -27.28
CA GLY A 111 6.36 16.64 -28.30
C GLY A 111 7.28 15.48 -27.89
N LEU A 112 6.93 14.73 -26.83
CA LEU A 112 7.70 13.59 -26.36
C LEU A 112 7.26 12.30 -27.03
N GLY A 113 8.23 11.50 -27.47
CA GLY A 113 7.99 10.16 -27.99
C GLY A 113 7.72 9.13 -26.90
N ALA A 114 7.11 8.01 -27.26
CA ALA A 114 6.83 6.92 -26.33
C ALA A 114 8.11 6.39 -25.65
N ASP A 115 9.20 6.25 -26.41
CA ASP A 115 10.47 5.75 -25.88
C ASP A 115 11.12 6.73 -24.88
N GLU A 116 10.96 8.03 -25.09
CA GLU A 116 11.44 9.05 -24.15
C GLU A 116 10.66 9.00 -22.85
N LEU A 117 9.33 8.87 -22.95
CA LEU A 117 8.47 8.70 -21.78
C LEU A 117 8.83 7.46 -20.99
N ILE A 118 9.00 6.31 -21.66
CA ILE A 118 9.39 5.05 -21.02
C ILE A 118 10.72 5.17 -20.29
N ARG A 119 11.73 5.79 -20.93
CA ARG A 119 13.03 6.02 -20.29
C ARG A 119 12.93 6.93 -19.07
N ALA A 120 12.11 7.97 -19.14
CA ALA A 120 11.87 8.88 -18.01
C ALA A 120 11.19 8.18 -16.83
N ILE A 121 10.16 7.37 -17.11
CA ILE A 121 9.46 6.58 -16.10
C ILE A 121 10.40 5.58 -15.43
N ARG A 122 11.20 4.84 -16.20
CA ARG A 122 12.15 3.87 -15.65
C ARG A 122 13.20 4.52 -14.76
N ARG A 123 13.73 5.69 -15.14
CA ARG A 123 14.68 6.44 -14.30
C ARG A 123 14.03 6.84 -12.97
N ARG A 124 12.84 7.39 -13.04
CA ARG A 124 12.14 7.85 -11.84
C ARG A 124 11.75 6.69 -10.91
N ALA A 125 11.31 5.58 -11.47
CA ALA A 125 11.01 4.36 -10.70
C ALA A 125 12.27 3.79 -10.03
N GLY A 126 13.42 3.75 -10.72
CA GLY A 126 14.69 3.30 -10.18
C GLY A 126 15.27 4.22 -9.09
N GLU A 127 14.99 5.51 -9.15
CA GLU A 127 15.39 6.48 -8.10
C GLU A 127 14.56 6.33 -6.82
N GLY A 128 13.31 5.84 -6.94
CA GLY A 128 12.42 5.58 -5.79
C GLY A 128 12.80 4.32 -5.00
N ASP A 129 13.25 3.28 -5.68
CA ASP A 129 13.67 2.01 -5.04
C ASP A 129 15.05 2.09 -4.38
N GLY A 130 15.89 3.02 -4.79
CA GLY A 130 17.23 3.22 -4.23
C GLY A 130 17.28 3.86 -2.85
N ALA A 131 16.17 4.41 -2.36
CA ALA A 131 16.14 5.13 -1.08
C ALA A 131 15.86 4.22 0.14
N SER A 132 15.54 2.95 -0.05
CA SER A 132 15.22 2.04 1.06
C SER A 132 16.22 0.89 1.30
N SER A 133 17.29 0.78 0.53
CA SER A 133 18.36 -0.20 0.76
C SER A 133 19.65 0.46 1.20
N GLY A 134 19.57 1.37 2.16
CA GLY A 134 20.70 1.97 2.83
C GLY A 134 20.92 1.36 4.19
N THR A 135 21.83 0.41 4.25
CA THR A 135 22.70 0.20 5.40
C THR A 135 22.28 -0.83 6.43
N ASP A 136 22.96 -1.93 6.46
CA ASP A 136 23.80 -2.17 7.62
C ASP A 136 24.97 -3.07 7.28
N GLY A 137 26.06 -2.45 6.82
CA GLY A 137 27.37 -3.04 6.79
C GLY A 137 28.15 -2.66 8.03
N ARG A 138 27.81 -3.22 9.18
CA ARG A 138 28.71 -3.11 10.33
C ARG A 138 29.80 -4.16 10.21
N GLY A 139 30.92 -3.74 9.66
CA GLY A 139 32.16 -4.46 9.74
C GLY A 139 32.51 -4.79 11.19
N LYS A 140 32.52 -6.06 11.51
CA LYS A 140 33.18 -6.55 12.71
C LYS A 140 34.65 -6.65 12.38
N ASP A 141 35.36 -5.69 12.86
CA ASP A 141 36.82 -5.72 12.98
C ASP A 141 37.16 -6.76 14.06
N GLY A 142 37.60 -7.89 13.63
CA GLY A 142 38.17 -8.94 14.48
C GLY A 142 39.66 -8.80 14.48
N SER A 143 40.22 -8.02 15.38
CA SER A 143 41.63 -8.06 15.71
C SER A 143 41.90 -9.31 16.53
N GLU A 144 42.39 -10.34 15.87
CA GLU A 144 43.13 -11.42 16.52
C GLU A 144 44.57 -11.00 16.71
N GLU A 145 44.92 -10.77 17.96
CA GLU A 145 46.32 -10.68 18.35
C GLU A 145 46.96 -12.07 18.37
N PRO A 146 48.19 -12.24 17.78
CA PRO A 146 48.92 -13.48 17.92
C PRO A 146 49.55 -13.56 19.31
N ARG A 147 49.25 -14.60 20.03
CA ARG A 147 49.97 -14.97 21.26
C ARG A 147 51.36 -15.43 20.90
N GLU A 148 52.31 -14.68 21.35
CA GLU A 148 53.70 -15.10 21.40
C GLU A 148 53.88 -16.23 22.42
N GLU A 149 54.24 -17.40 21.98
CA GLU A 149 54.78 -18.46 22.81
C GLU A 149 56.18 -18.09 23.27
N MET A 150 56.30 -17.78 24.54
CA MET A 150 57.64 -17.78 25.18
C MET A 150 58.04 -19.20 25.49
N ARG A 151 59.03 -19.69 24.81
CA ARG A 151 59.80 -20.87 25.19
C ARG A 151 60.95 -20.47 26.07
N THR A 152 61.04 -21.14 27.16
CA THR A 152 62.28 -21.37 27.90
C THR A 152 62.67 -22.82 27.83
#